data_9e8d9b4be49230759a8f94548d5d97d8
#
_entry.id   9e8d9b4be49230759a8f94548d5d97d8
#
_cell.length_a   1.000
_cell.length_b   1.000
_cell.length_c   1.000
_cell.angle_alpha   90.00
_cell.angle_beta   90.00
_cell.angle_gamma   90.00
#
_symmetry.space_group_name_H-M   'P 1'
#
loop_
_entity.id
_entity.type
_entity.pdbx_description
1 polymer ?
#
loop_
_entity_poly.entity_id
_entity_poly.type
_entity_poly.pdbx_seq_one_letter_code
_entity_poly.pdbx_strand_id
1 'polypeptide(L)'
;MDETEAERWRKDGRVEYVEQDMILTSGTTQNNPGWGLDRLDETSVTLDNTYVYTNTGAGREIYILDSGLDLSNPTVAAQFGGRASVLWDVNGGTGADCNGHGTQVSSAAAGSTKG
;
A
#
# COMPACT_ATOMS: atom_id res chain seq x y z
N MET A 1 9.47 -5.03 31.42
CA MET A 1 8.26 -5.73 31.90
C MET A 1 8.25 -7.10 31.26
N ASP A 2 8.09 -8.15 32.07
CA ASP A 2 7.91 -9.51 31.52
C ASP A 2 6.43 -9.81 31.24
N GLU A 3 6.12 -10.95 30.62
CA GLU A 3 4.76 -11.32 30.24
C GLU A 3 3.84 -11.49 31.45
N THR A 4 4.36 -11.99 32.58
CA THR A 4 3.57 -12.17 33.81
C THR A 4 3.13 -10.82 34.38
N GLU A 5 4.00 -9.84 34.32
CA GLU A 5 3.71 -8.48 34.75
C GLU A 5 2.73 -7.80 33.80
N ALA A 6 2.89 -7.99 32.48
CA ALA A 6 1.96 -7.48 31.48
C ALA A 6 0.54 -8.05 31.67
N GLU A 7 0.41 -9.35 31.94
CA GLU A 7 -0.87 -9.99 32.26
C GLU A 7 -1.51 -9.46 33.54
N ARG A 8 -0.72 -9.10 34.56
CA ARG A 8 -1.23 -8.46 35.76
C ARG A 8 -1.83 -7.07 35.44
N TRP A 9 -1.14 -6.30 34.61
CA TRP A 9 -1.62 -4.99 34.21
C TRP A 9 -2.86 -5.04 33.32
N ARG A 10 -2.98 -6.00 32.39
CA ARG A 10 -4.18 -6.22 31.58
C ARG A 10 -5.45 -6.48 32.42
N LYS A 11 -5.28 -7.00 33.64
CA LYS A 11 -6.38 -7.28 34.57
C LYS A 11 -6.71 -6.12 35.53
N ASP A 12 -5.91 -5.06 35.54
CA ASP A 12 -6.16 -3.89 36.38
C ASP A 12 -7.19 -2.97 35.70
N GLY A 13 -8.35 -2.81 36.32
CA GLY A 13 -9.45 -2.02 35.80
C GLY A 13 -9.15 -0.51 35.57
N ARG A 14 -7.97 -0.04 35.95
CA ARG A 14 -7.48 1.33 35.70
C ARG A 14 -6.69 1.43 34.41
N VAL A 15 -6.37 0.29 33.77
CA VAL A 15 -5.58 0.19 32.56
C VAL A 15 -6.52 -0.13 31.42
N GLU A 16 -6.55 0.70 30.39
CA GLU A 16 -7.42 0.52 29.23
C GLU A 16 -6.92 -0.62 28.35
N TYR A 17 -5.62 -0.65 28.06
CA TYR A 17 -4.97 -1.75 27.33
C TYR A 17 -3.47 -1.82 27.67
N VAL A 18 -2.87 -2.98 27.38
CA VAL A 18 -1.43 -3.21 27.42
C VAL A 18 -1.03 -3.82 26.11
N GLU A 19 -0.15 -3.16 25.38
CA GLU A 19 0.43 -3.67 24.14
C GLU A 19 1.93 -3.83 24.26
N GLN A 20 2.50 -4.68 23.42
CA GLN A 20 3.94 -4.87 23.37
C GLN A 20 4.57 -3.64 22.70
N ASP A 21 5.60 -3.11 23.34
CA ASP A 21 6.43 -2.08 22.71
C ASP A 21 7.15 -2.66 21.48
N MET A 22 7.05 -1.97 20.37
CA MET A 22 7.65 -2.41 19.11
C MET A 22 8.93 -1.62 18.83
N ILE A 23 9.91 -2.30 18.28
CA ILE A 23 11.08 -1.63 17.73
C ILE A 23 10.63 -0.86 16.49
N LEU A 24 10.58 0.46 16.59
CA LEU A 24 10.37 1.33 15.45
C LEU A 24 11.69 1.39 14.68
N THR A 25 11.72 0.78 13.51
CA THR A 25 12.82 0.99 12.56
C THR A 25 12.59 2.33 11.84
N SER A 26 13.69 3.04 11.59
CA SER A 26 13.66 4.21 10.73
C SER A 26 13.00 3.86 9.39
N GLY A 27 11.97 4.58 9.01
CA GLY A 27 11.29 4.37 7.74
C GLY A 27 12.19 4.71 6.54
N THR A 28 11.81 4.20 5.37
CA THR A 28 12.40 4.62 4.11
C THR A 28 11.73 5.92 3.68
N THR A 29 12.51 6.89 3.21
CA THR A 29 11.97 8.15 2.70
C THR A 29 11.98 8.14 1.17
N GLN A 30 10.82 8.35 0.58
CA GLN A 30 10.67 8.65 -0.84
C GLN A 30 10.65 10.16 -1.02
N ASN A 31 11.56 10.70 -1.85
CA ASN A 31 11.59 12.12 -2.17
C ASN A 31 10.73 12.42 -3.39
N ASN A 32 10.07 13.55 -3.39
CA ASN A 32 9.18 14.02 -4.45
C ASN A 32 8.11 12.98 -4.84
N PRO A 33 7.38 12.40 -3.89
CA PRO A 33 6.25 11.53 -4.18
C PRO A 33 5.14 12.32 -4.88
N GLY A 34 4.16 11.63 -5.46
CA GLY A 34 2.94 12.32 -5.87
C GLY A 34 2.22 12.90 -4.64
N TRP A 35 1.48 14.00 -4.82
CA TRP A 35 0.81 14.70 -3.72
C TRP A 35 -0.07 13.78 -2.83
N GLY A 36 -0.62 12.71 -3.41
CA GLY A 36 -1.45 11.74 -2.69
C GLY A 36 -0.65 10.92 -1.67
N LEU A 37 0.56 10.50 -2.02
CA LEU A 37 1.46 9.80 -1.09
C LEU A 37 2.03 10.76 -0.04
N ASP A 38 2.51 11.92 -0.47
CA ASP A 38 3.01 12.98 0.41
C ASP A 38 1.99 13.33 1.51
N ARG A 39 0.69 13.36 1.14
CA ARG A 39 -0.38 13.66 2.11
C ARG A 39 -0.60 12.58 3.16
N LEU A 40 -0.18 11.33 2.92
CA LEU A 40 -0.52 10.21 3.80
C LEU A 40 0.21 10.23 5.15
N ASP A 41 1.43 10.73 5.20
CA ASP A 41 2.21 10.80 6.44
C ASP A 41 2.25 12.19 7.07
N GLU A 42 1.56 13.17 6.46
CA GLU A 42 1.48 14.52 6.98
C GLU A 42 0.40 14.71 8.06
N THR A 43 0.78 15.33 9.15
CA THR A 43 -0.15 15.72 10.24
C THR A 43 -0.81 17.08 10.00
N SER A 44 -0.28 17.87 9.06
CA SER A 44 -0.81 19.18 8.66
C SER A 44 -1.24 19.18 7.19
N VAL A 45 -1.85 20.28 6.72
CA VAL A 45 -2.23 20.43 5.31
C VAL A 45 -1.04 20.83 4.42
N THR A 46 0.09 21.17 5.02
CA THR A 46 1.30 21.55 4.29
C THR A 46 2.06 20.28 3.92
N LEU A 47 2.32 20.10 2.63
CA LEU A 47 3.11 19.00 2.11
C LEU A 47 4.60 19.34 2.19
N ASP A 48 5.45 18.37 2.50
CA ASP A 48 6.90 18.57 2.63
C ASP A 48 7.70 17.96 1.46
N ASN A 49 7.00 17.34 0.48
CA ASN A 49 7.56 16.63 -0.67
C ASN A 49 8.36 15.37 -0.29
N THR A 50 7.99 14.75 0.82
CA THR A 50 8.52 13.45 1.23
C THR A 50 7.39 12.51 1.60
N TYR A 51 7.64 11.21 1.53
CA TYR A 51 6.74 10.18 2.04
C TYR A 51 7.56 9.15 2.81
N VAL A 52 7.26 9.00 4.08
CA VAL A 52 7.95 8.09 4.98
C VAL A 52 7.12 6.83 5.20
N TYR A 53 7.70 5.68 4.87
CA TYR A 53 7.04 4.40 5.06
C TYR A 53 7.98 3.35 5.64
N THR A 54 7.43 2.39 6.37
CA THR A 54 8.18 1.31 7.01
C THR A 54 8.06 -0.02 6.27
N ASN A 55 6.99 -0.20 5.50
CA ASN A 55 6.69 -1.43 4.79
C ASN A 55 6.61 -1.18 3.29
N THR A 56 7.33 -1.97 2.53
CA THR A 56 7.38 -1.86 1.06
C THR A 56 6.36 -2.74 0.33
N GLY A 57 5.63 -3.60 1.05
CA GLY A 57 4.79 -4.62 0.43
C GLY A 57 5.55 -5.73 -0.29
N ALA A 58 6.88 -5.76 -0.23
CA ALA A 58 7.68 -6.76 -0.92
C ALA A 58 7.27 -8.19 -0.57
N GLY A 59 7.08 -9.03 -1.58
CA GLY A 59 6.64 -10.41 -1.43
C GLY A 59 5.14 -10.57 -1.08
N ARG A 60 4.36 -9.50 -1.21
CA ARG A 60 2.89 -9.54 -1.04
C ARG A 60 2.21 -9.42 -2.40
N GLU A 61 1.07 -10.10 -2.53
CA GLU A 61 0.22 -10.05 -3.71
C GLU A 61 -1.02 -9.20 -3.41
N ILE A 62 -1.40 -8.36 -4.37
CA ILE A 62 -2.63 -7.57 -4.32
C ILE A 62 -3.52 -8.07 -5.45
N TYR A 63 -4.72 -8.53 -5.11
CA TYR A 63 -5.72 -8.97 -6.06
C TYR A 63 -6.74 -7.86 -6.26
N ILE A 64 -6.89 -7.40 -7.50
CA ILE A 64 -7.82 -6.33 -7.87
C ILE A 64 -8.91 -6.93 -8.75
N LEU A 65 -10.14 -6.85 -8.29
CA LEU A 65 -11.33 -7.28 -9.01
C LEU A 65 -12.02 -6.03 -9.57
N ASP A 66 -11.79 -5.75 -10.84
CA ASP A 66 -12.20 -4.51 -11.48
C ASP A 66 -12.40 -4.69 -12.98
N SER A 67 -12.44 -3.59 -13.75
CA SER A 67 -12.71 -3.58 -15.20
C SER A 67 -11.60 -4.15 -16.08
N GLY A 68 -10.44 -4.46 -15.51
CA GLY A 68 -9.28 -4.99 -16.23
C GLY A 68 -8.00 -4.21 -15.98
N LEU A 69 -6.97 -4.51 -16.76
CA LEU A 69 -5.67 -3.82 -16.71
C LEU A 69 -5.10 -3.69 -18.13
N ASP A 70 -4.82 -2.44 -18.56
CA ASP A 70 -4.25 -2.17 -19.88
C ASP A 70 -2.72 -2.32 -19.89
N LEU A 71 -2.25 -3.55 -19.91
CA LEU A 71 -0.82 -3.85 -20.08
C LEU A 71 -0.31 -3.68 -21.52
N SER A 72 -1.21 -3.43 -22.49
CA SER A 72 -0.81 -3.11 -23.86
C SER A 72 -0.25 -1.70 -23.99
N ASN A 73 -0.61 -0.80 -23.08
CA ASN A 73 -0.06 0.54 -22.99
C ASN A 73 1.34 0.49 -22.36
N PRO A 74 2.41 0.87 -23.07
CA PRO A 74 3.77 0.75 -22.55
C PRO A 74 4.03 1.61 -21.31
N THR A 75 3.33 2.74 -21.14
CA THR A 75 3.45 3.57 -19.94
C THR A 75 2.84 2.87 -18.74
N VAL A 76 1.69 2.21 -18.89
CA VAL A 76 1.06 1.42 -17.84
C VAL A 76 1.92 0.19 -17.51
N ALA A 77 2.36 -0.55 -18.52
CA ALA A 77 3.21 -1.72 -18.32
C ALA A 77 4.51 -1.38 -17.55
N ALA A 78 5.11 -0.22 -17.85
CA ALA A 78 6.31 0.27 -17.16
C ALA A 78 6.08 0.52 -15.67
N GLN A 79 4.87 0.92 -15.25
CA GLN A 79 4.54 1.11 -13.83
C GLN A 79 4.67 -0.17 -13.02
N PHE A 80 4.43 -1.30 -13.64
CA PHE A 80 4.47 -2.59 -12.96
C PHE A 80 5.78 -3.36 -13.15
N GLY A 81 6.56 -3.06 -14.19
CA GLY A 81 7.85 -3.71 -14.43
C GLY A 81 7.74 -5.24 -14.50
N GLY A 82 6.69 -5.77 -15.10
CA GLY A 82 6.43 -7.20 -15.19
C GLY A 82 5.82 -7.85 -13.93
N ARG A 83 5.51 -7.08 -12.89
CA ARG A 83 4.89 -7.59 -11.64
C ARG A 83 3.40 -7.83 -11.73
N ALA A 84 2.71 -7.28 -12.71
CA ALA A 84 1.28 -7.41 -12.89
C ALA A 84 0.93 -8.44 -13.95
N SER A 85 -0.15 -9.18 -13.70
CA SER A 85 -0.73 -10.14 -14.66
C SER A 85 -2.25 -10.17 -14.48
N VAL A 86 -2.96 -10.51 -15.56
CA VAL A 86 -4.38 -10.83 -15.51
C VAL A 86 -4.52 -12.30 -15.18
N LEU A 87 -5.24 -12.61 -14.11
CA LEU A 87 -5.47 -13.99 -13.68
C LEU A 87 -6.72 -14.59 -14.32
N TRP A 88 -7.74 -13.81 -14.50
CA TRP A 88 -9.03 -14.29 -14.97
C TRP A 88 -9.87 -13.15 -15.56
N ASP A 89 -10.68 -13.47 -16.56
CA ASP A 89 -11.65 -12.59 -17.18
C ASP A 89 -13.00 -13.29 -17.23
N VAL A 90 -14.00 -12.70 -16.63
CA VAL A 90 -15.37 -13.25 -16.52
C VAL A 90 -16.00 -13.52 -17.90
N ASN A 91 -15.63 -12.77 -18.91
CA ASN A 91 -16.12 -12.90 -20.27
C ASN A 91 -15.25 -13.81 -21.15
N GLY A 92 -14.23 -14.47 -20.56
CA GLY A 92 -13.30 -15.31 -21.30
C GLY A 92 -12.32 -14.56 -22.22
N GLY A 93 -12.17 -13.26 -22.01
CA GLY A 93 -11.24 -12.42 -22.76
C GLY A 93 -9.83 -12.39 -22.16
N THR A 94 -9.08 -11.34 -22.47
CA THR A 94 -7.70 -11.15 -22.01
C THR A 94 -7.60 -10.33 -20.74
N GLY A 95 -8.72 -9.82 -20.22
CA GLY A 95 -8.75 -8.88 -19.09
C GLY A 95 -8.21 -7.49 -19.43
N ALA A 96 -8.14 -7.16 -20.72
CA ALA A 96 -7.79 -5.82 -21.16
C ALA A 96 -8.83 -4.81 -20.64
N ASP A 97 -8.35 -3.71 -20.08
CA ASP A 97 -9.22 -2.68 -19.53
C ASP A 97 -9.85 -1.81 -20.63
N CYS A 98 -11.16 -1.89 -20.78
CA CYS A 98 -11.94 -1.08 -21.73
C CYS A 98 -12.61 0.14 -21.06
N ASN A 99 -12.48 0.29 -19.74
CA ASN A 99 -13.09 1.38 -18.97
C ASN A 99 -12.03 2.38 -18.48
N GLY A 100 -10.88 1.88 -18.06
CA GLY A 100 -9.79 2.64 -17.48
C GLY A 100 -9.77 2.66 -15.95
N HIS A 101 -10.86 2.29 -15.28
CA HIS A 101 -10.95 2.32 -13.82
C HIS A 101 -10.00 1.31 -13.18
N GLY A 102 -10.04 0.04 -13.62
CA GLY A 102 -9.17 -0.99 -13.09
C GLY A 102 -7.68 -0.69 -13.27
N THR A 103 -7.30 -0.11 -14.39
CA THR A 103 -5.93 0.35 -14.65
C THR A 103 -5.51 1.46 -13.69
N GLN A 104 -6.41 2.43 -13.43
CA GLN A 104 -6.16 3.52 -12.50
C GLN A 104 -6.00 3.02 -11.07
N VAL A 105 -6.93 2.18 -10.60
CA VAL A 105 -6.89 1.58 -9.26
C VAL A 105 -5.64 0.73 -9.07
N SER A 106 -5.30 -0.10 -10.06
CA SER A 106 -4.09 -0.93 -10.02
C SER A 106 -2.81 -0.09 -9.95
N SER A 107 -2.76 1.00 -10.71
CA SER A 107 -1.62 1.92 -10.70
C SER A 107 -1.47 2.64 -9.36
N ALA A 108 -2.58 3.01 -8.71
CA ALA A 108 -2.56 3.61 -7.37
C ALA A 108 -2.15 2.59 -6.29
N ALA A 109 -2.51 1.31 -6.46
CA ALA A 109 -2.22 0.27 -5.46
C ALA A 109 -0.78 -0.26 -5.55
N ALA A 110 -0.18 -0.32 -6.73
CA ALA A 110 1.10 -1.02 -6.95
C ALA A 110 1.97 -0.44 -8.09
N GLY A 111 1.64 0.72 -8.61
CA GLY A 111 2.45 1.38 -9.64
C GLY A 111 3.73 1.99 -9.05
N SER A 112 4.84 1.92 -9.78
CA SER A 112 6.15 2.39 -9.29
C SER A 112 6.26 3.90 -9.10
N THR A 113 5.32 4.69 -9.65
CA THR A 113 5.33 6.17 -9.55
C THR A 113 4.05 6.75 -8.96
N LYS A 114 3.02 5.95 -8.77
CA LYS A 114 1.69 6.40 -8.33
C LYS A 114 1.15 5.64 -7.12
N GLY A 115 1.71 4.48 -6.83
CA GLY A 115 1.36 3.64 -5.69
C GLY A 115 2.50 3.44 -4.71
#